data_282a772ee9cf6cb140fb5a8e4ac62b93
#
_entry.id   282a772ee9cf6cb140fb5a8e4ac62b93
#
_cell.length_a   1.000
_cell.length_b   1.000
_cell.length_c   1.000
_cell.angle_alpha   90.00
_cell.angle_beta   90.00
_cell.angle_gamma   90.00
#
_symmetry.space_group_name_H-M   'P 1'
#
loop_
_entity.id
_entity.type
_entity.pdbx_description
1 polymer ?
#
loop_
_entity_poly.entity_id
_entity_poly.type
_entity_poly.pdbx_seq_one_letter_code
_entity_poly.pdbx_strand_id
1 'polypeptide(L)'
;MNTQDSWARAFLAQALGPFEPWLSCDDCFDRSDVVLEDLLDRNVALPADFRAHLAGCPACRDEMESLAEFAAADRGFAITEGRARLHAQIRRA
;
A
#
# COMPACT_ATOMS: atom_id res chain seq x y z
N MET A 1 -9.32 19.14 3.91
CA MET A 1 -7.85 19.15 3.71
C MET A 1 -7.36 20.56 3.51
N ASN A 2 -6.32 20.94 4.14
CA ASN A 2 -5.86 22.31 4.01
C ASN A 2 -4.74 22.41 2.97
N THR A 3 -4.53 23.63 2.47
CA THR A 3 -3.58 23.92 1.42
C THR A 3 -2.13 23.67 1.85
N GLN A 4 -1.86 23.81 3.14
CA GLN A 4 -0.52 23.62 3.66
C GLN A 4 -0.04 22.18 3.52
N ASP A 5 -0.92 21.22 3.72
CA ASP A 5 -0.54 19.81 3.59
C ASP A 5 -0.14 19.48 2.15
N SER A 6 -0.90 19.98 1.18
CA SER A 6 -0.58 19.77 -0.23
C SER A 6 0.74 20.43 -0.59
N TRP A 7 0.96 21.64 -0.09
CA TRP A 7 2.19 22.36 -0.34
C TRP A 7 3.39 21.65 0.27
N ALA A 8 3.24 21.18 1.51
CA ALA A 8 4.32 20.49 2.21
C ALA A 8 4.71 19.19 1.48
N ARG A 9 3.75 18.45 0.98
CA ARG A 9 4.01 17.22 0.22
C ARG A 9 4.78 17.52 -1.04
N ALA A 10 4.34 18.53 -1.79
CA ALA A 10 5.00 18.91 -3.03
C ALA A 10 6.44 19.38 -2.76
N PHE A 11 6.62 20.13 -1.71
CA PHE A 11 7.94 20.61 -1.32
C PHE A 11 8.86 19.45 -0.95
N LEU A 12 8.37 18.52 -0.13
CA LEU A 12 9.16 17.37 0.30
C LEU A 12 9.53 16.47 -0.87
N ALA A 13 8.60 16.27 -1.79
CA ALA A 13 8.85 15.46 -2.97
C ALA A 13 9.99 16.07 -3.83
N GLN A 14 9.98 17.40 -3.98
CA GLN A 14 11.02 18.08 -4.73
C GLN A 14 12.36 18.08 -3.98
N ALA A 15 12.31 18.29 -2.66
CA ALA A 15 13.51 18.35 -1.85
C ALA A 15 14.22 17.00 -1.79
N LEU A 16 13.45 15.91 -1.76
CA LEU A 16 13.99 14.56 -1.73
C LEU A 16 14.45 14.09 -3.11
N GLY A 17 14.06 14.82 -4.15
CA GLY A 17 14.51 14.52 -5.51
C GLY A 17 13.89 13.24 -6.06
N PRO A 18 14.69 12.39 -6.71
CA PRO A 18 14.17 11.23 -7.41
C PRO A 18 13.80 10.04 -6.51
N PHE A 19 13.51 10.25 -5.25
CA PHE A 19 13.04 9.19 -4.36
C PHE A 19 11.58 8.87 -4.67
N GLU A 20 11.32 8.67 -5.91
CA GLU A 20 10.04 8.18 -6.40
C GLU A 20 10.09 6.66 -6.46
N PRO A 21 8.97 5.99 -6.28
CA PRO A 21 7.65 6.56 -6.00
C PRO A 21 7.46 6.91 -4.53
N TRP A 22 6.67 7.94 -4.26
CA TRP A 22 6.38 8.38 -2.91
C TRP A 22 4.88 8.31 -2.63
N LEU A 23 4.54 7.80 -1.46
CA LEU A 23 3.14 7.65 -1.05
C LEU A 23 3.03 8.03 0.42
N SER A 24 2.02 8.82 0.78
CA SER A 24 1.77 9.15 2.18
C SER A 24 0.96 8.03 2.84
N CYS A 25 0.97 8.02 4.18
CA CYS A 25 0.14 7.08 4.93
C CYS A 25 -1.34 7.29 4.64
N ASP A 26 -1.78 8.54 4.49
CA ASP A 26 -3.18 8.84 4.16
C ASP A 26 -3.55 8.29 2.78
N ASP A 27 -2.70 8.49 1.80
CA ASP A 27 -2.94 7.97 0.46
C ASP A 27 -2.93 6.44 0.45
N CYS A 28 -2.03 5.84 1.22
CA CYS A 28 -1.98 4.39 1.37
C CYS A 28 -3.31 3.87 1.92
N PHE A 29 -3.80 4.48 2.99
CA PHE A 29 -5.05 4.09 3.61
C PHE A 29 -6.23 4.25 2.65
N ASP A 30 -6.30 5.38 1.96
CA ASP A 30 -7.41 5.67 1.05
C ASP A 30 -7.49 4.70 -0.12
N ARG A 31 -6.34 4.21 -0.59
CA ARG A 31 -6.28 3.36 -1.78
C ARG A 31 -6.22 1.87 -1.45
N SER A 32 -6.12 1.51 -0.18
CA SER A 32 -5.85 0.13 0.21
C SER A 32 -6.93 -0.85 -0.25
N ASP A 33 -8.20 -0.47 -0.18
CA ASP A 33 -9.29 -1.36 -0.59
C ASP A 33 -9.18 -1.73 -2.07
N VAL A 34 -8.98 -0.73 -2.92
CA VAL A 34 -8.88 -0.95 -4.36
C VAL A 34 -7.65 -1.76 -4.72
N VAL A 35 -6.53 -1.44 -4.07
CA VAL A 35 -5.27 -2.13 -4.31
C VAL A 35 -5.36 -3.61 -3.93
N LEU A 36 -5.98 -3.91 -2.79
CA LEU A 36 -6.18 -5.29 -2.36
C LEU A 36 -7.17 -6.03 -3.25
N GLU A 37 -8.23 -5.36 -3.67
CA GLU A 37 -9.19 -5.95 -4.60
C GLU A 37 -8.51 -6.35 -5.91
N ASP A 38 -7.70 -5.46 -6.45
CA ASP A 38 -6.96 -5.75 -7.67
C ASP A 38 -6.00 -6.92 -7.48
N LEU A 39 -5.31 -6.97 -6.35
CA LEU A 39 -4.37 -8.05 -6.07
C LEU A 39 -5.09 -9.40 -5.93
N LEU A 40 -6.17 -9.45 -5.16
CA LEU A 40 -6.83 -10.71 -4.84
C LEU A 40 -7.79 -11.18 -5.93
N ASP A 41 -8.49 -10.26 -6.59
CA ASP A 41 -9.50 -10.63 -7.58
C ASP A 41 -8.96 -10.70 -9.00
N ARG A 42 -7.98 -9.87 -9.32
CA ARG A 42 -7.47 -9.75 -10.68
C ARG A 42 -6.01 -10.13 -10.81
N ASN A 43 -5.39 -10.48 -9.70
CA ASN A 43 -3.97 -10.83 -9.65
C ASN A 43 -3.08 -9.72 -10.22
N VAL A 44 -3.48 -8.47 -9.97
CA VAL A 44 -2.71 -7.30 -10.38
C VAL A 44 -1.72 -6.97 -9.28
N ALA A 45 -0.46 -6.77 -9.67
CA ALA A 45 0.61 -6.45 -8.71
C ALA A 45 0.34 -5.13 -8.02
N LEU A 46 0.86 -4.98 -6.81
CA LEU A 46 0.80 -3.71 -6.10
C LEU A 46 1.51 -2.64 -6.91
N PRO A 47 0.97 -1.40 -6.95
CA PRO A 47 1.70 -0.30 -7.55
C PRO A 47 3.06 -0.10 -6.87
N ALA A 48 4.01 0.40 -7.63
CA ALA A 48 5.38 0.57 -7.12
C ALA A 48 5.44 1.47 -5.88
N ASP A 49 4.61 2.53 -5.86
CA ASP A 49 4.56 3.44 -4.72
C ASP A 49 4.05 2.72 -3.45
N PHE A 50 3.08 1.82 -3.60
CA PHE A 50 2.62 1.00 -2.48
C PHE A 50 3.69 0.07 -1.97
N ARG A 51 4.38 -0.62 -2.86
CA ARG A 51 5.45 -1.54 -2.45
C ARG A 51 6.53 -0.81 -1.67
N ALA A 52 6.96 0.32 -2.17
CA ALA A 52 7.99 1.11 -1.51
C ALA A 52 7.53 1.60 -0.14
N HIS A 53 6.30 2.11 -0.06
CA HIS A 53 5.76 2.63 1.19
C HIS A 53 5.64 1.52 2.24
N LEU A 54 5.06 0.38 1.85
CA LEU A 54 4.85 -0.72 2.80
C LEU A 54 6.18 -1.33 3.27
N ALA A 55 7.19 -1.32 2.42
CA ALA A 55 8.51 -1.80 2.81
C ALA A 55 9.14 -0.90 3.88
N GLY A 56 8.85 0.41 3.84
CA GLY A 56 9.45 1.39 4.73
C GLY A 56 8.57 1.88 5.88
N CYS A 57 7.30 1.46 5.94
CA CYS A 57 6.38 1.94 6.96
C CYS A 57 5.71 0.75 7.67
N PRO A 58 6.24 0.33 8.84
CA PRO A 58 5.67 -0.81 9.56
C PRO A 58 4.20 -0.63 9.93
N ALA A 59 3.79 0.58 10.28
CA ALA A 59 2.40 0.84 10.66
C ALA A 59 1.44 0.57 9.50
N CYS A 60 1.76 1.08 8.32
CA CYS A 60 0.92 0.86 7.14
C CYS A 60 0.98 -0.60 6.69
N ARG A 61 2.13 -1.23 6.82
CA ARG A 61 2.27 -2.65 6.50
C ARG A 61 1.37 -3.49 7.39
N ASP A 62 1.35 -3.23 8.70
CA ASP A 62 0.50 -3.97 9.63
C ASP A 62 -0.98 -3.79 9.30
N GLU A 63 -1.39 -2.57 8.97
CA GLU A 63 -2.77 -2.30 8.55
C GLU A 63 -3.14 -3.07 7.29
N MET A 64 -2.26 -3.04 6.30
CA MET A 64 -2.51 -3.74 5.04
C MET A 64 -2.54 -5.26 5.25
N GLU A 65 -1.74 -5.79 6.15
CA GLU A 65 -1.77 -7.22 6.48
C GLU A 65 -3.14 -7.61 7.03
N SER A 66 -3.66 -6.83 7.96
CA SER A 66 -4.99 -7.10 8.52
C SER A 66 -6.07 -7.00 7.46
N LEU A 67 -6.03 -5.99 6.63
CA LEU A 67 -6.99 -5.82 5.55
C LEU A 67 -6.90 -6.96 4.54
N ALA A 68 -5.69 -7.41 4.24
CA ALA A 68 -5.48 -8.52 3.32
C ALA A 68 -6.07 -9.82 3.87
N GLU A 69 -5.94 -10.04 5.16
CA GLU A 69 -6.54 -11.22 5.81
C GLU A 69 -8.06 -11.19 5.73
N PHE A 70 -8.68 -10.04 6.03
CA PHE A 70 -10.12 -9.88 5.92
C PHE A 70 -10.60 -10.04 4.48
N ALA A 71 -9.90 -9.40 3.55
CA ALA A 71 -10.28 -9.45 2.14
C ALA A 71 -10.19 -10.87 1.59
N ALA A 72 -9.17 -11.62 2.00
CA ALA A 72 -9.00 -13.00 1.58
C ALA A 72 -10.13 -13.88 2.13
N ALA A 73 -10.45 -13.72 3.42
CA ALA A 73 -11.51 -14.49 4.05
C ALA A 73 -12.86 -14.20 3.38
N ASP A 74 -13.13 -12.96 3.04
CA ASP A 74 -14.37 -12.55 2.38
C ASP A 74 -14.51 -13.21 0.99
N ARG A 75 -13.40 -13.56 0.37
CA ARG A 75 -13.37 -14.21 -0.95
C ARG A 75 -13.24 -15.73 -0.89
N GLY A 76 -13.29 -16.30 0.33
CA GLY A 76 -13.15 -17.73 0.49
C GLY A 76 -11.72 -18.25 0.48
N PHE A 77 -10.73 -17.38 0.47
CA PHE A 77 -9.33 -17.79 0.60
C PHE A 77 -9.01 -18.03 2.07
N ALA A 78 -7.95 -18.79 2.33
CA ALA A 78 -7.43 -18.88 3.67
C ALA A 78 -6.87 -17.52 4.10
N ILE A 79 -6.98 -17.21 5.39
CA ILE A 79 -6.48 -15.95 5.94
C ILE A 79 -4.99 -15.78 5.61
N THR A 80 -4.22 -16.86 5.75
CA THR A 80 -2.79 -16.84 5.46
C THR A 80 -2.47 -16.55 3.99
N GLU A 81 -3.38 -16.88 3.11
CA GLU A 81 -3.21 -16.64 1.67
C GLU A 81 -3.13 -15.14 1.35
N GLY A 82 -4.02 -14.35 1.94
CA GLY A 82 -4.03 -12.91 1.72
C GLY A 82 -2.73 -12.26 2.18
N ARG A 83 -2.28 -12.64 3.35
CA ARG A 83 -1.03 -12.12 3.91
C ARG A 83 0.17 -12.54 3.05
N ALA A 84 0.19 -13.80 2.62
CA ALA A 84 1.28 -14.31 1.80
C ALA A 84 1.38 -13.57 0.47
N ARG A 85 0.25 -13.29 -0.17
CA ARG A 85 0.23 -12.56 -1.43
C ARG A 85 0.74 -11.13 -1.26
N LEU A 86 0.33 -10.49 -0.17
CA LEU A 86 0.79 -9.14 0.12
C LEU A 86 2.31 -9.11 0.35
N HIS A 87 2.81 -10.04 1.16
CA HIS A 87 4.24 -10.11 1.46
C HIS A 87 5.07 -10.40 0.22
N ALA A 88 4.56 -11.26 -0.65
CA ALA A 88 5.26 -11.56 -1.90
C ALA A 88 5.43 -10.30 -2.75
N GLN A 89 4.41 -9.44 -2.77
CA GLN A 89 4.47 -8.19 -3.51
C GLN A 89 5.48 -7.22 -2.92
N ILE A 90 5.52 -7.11 -1.60
CA ILE A 90 6.44 -6.20 -0.92
C ILE A 90 7.89 -6.63 -1.17
N ARG A 91 8.15 -7.93 -1.12
CA ARG A 91 9.49 -8.46 -1.31
C ARG A 91 10.01 -8.37 -2.75
N ARG A 92 9.12 -8.16 -3.71
CA ARG A 92 9.51 -8.05 -5.12
C ARG A 92 10.31 -6.79 -5.43
N ALA A 93 10.19 -5.78 -4.59
CA ALA A 93 11.00 -4.57 -4.77
C ALA A 93 12.47 -4.86 -4.48
#